data_323921fdb292c13057afe78c8f48f96d
#
_entry.id   323921fdb292c13057afe78c8f48f96d
#
_cell.length_a   1.000
_cell.length_b   1.000
_cell.length_c   1.000
_cell.angle_alpha   90.00
_cell.angle_beta   90.00
_cell.angle_gamma   90.00
#
_symmetry.space_group_name_H-M   'P 1'
#
loop_
_entity.id
_entity.type
_entity.pdbx_description
1 polymer ?
#
loop_
_entity_poly.entity_id
_entity_poly.type
_entity_poly.pdbx_seq_one_letter_code
_entity_poly.pdbx_strand_id
1 'polypeptide(L)'
;MFSVIKDSRIKDKCQIFTPKEQVSKMLDLALYTKDLYGKRFLENSCGDGEILIQAVVRYIEDCKKRRFSKKKIKLGLETDFIAYEVDNKRIEECKIRLDNVTKQYKITDVVWNIRCEDYLSSKSEMTYNFIVGNPPYIAYPDLPIDVQTYVKENFVSCKKGKFDYSYAFIEKSYSELSEKGSLVYIIPSNIFKNVFADELRNIIKNDIYSIDDFPSEKIFGKVLVSPAIISIIKGNNSSKLLYRVAGVEKSIDKTQLKSKWIFDNVNVSTGKRVGDFFRVSSSVATLLNEAFILKNGDIKDGFYEFANHKVETTLIRKAASPKNKKYNKSTEYIIFPYFYDDQGKLQHYSEEEMYASFPNAMTFLETYKEKLQKRDADSTAKWFEYGRSQALQNINQKLVLISSVISDCTEPYMLEVDEVPYSGLYIMPISNMSLDSLISVLKSTKFKEYIKRTGVCVSGTSKRISPKDIEDYIF
;
A
#
# COMPACT_ATOMS: atom_id res chain seq x y z
N MET A 1 6.62 25.35 4.17
CA MET A 1 6.91 24.48 5.33
C MET A 1 5.69 23.61 5.54
N PHE A 2 5.74 22.38 5.08
CA PHE A 2 4.58 21.47 5.13
C PHE A 2 4.34 21.02 6.57
N SER A 3 3.08 20.97 6.99
CA SER A 3 2.76 20.67 8.39
C SER A 3 2.30 19.22 8.60
N VAL A 4 3.05 18.23 8.10
CA VAL A 4 2.79 16.80 8.42
C VAL A 4 2.70 16.57 9.93
N ILE A 5 3.26 17.48 10.73
CA ILE A 5 3.50 17.31 12.17
C ILE A 5 2.45 17.94 13.08
N LYS A 6 1.54 18.76 12.54
CA LYS A 6 0.52 19.42 13.40
C LYS A 6 -0.63 18.50 13.81
N ASP A 7 -0.83 17.39 13.13
CA ASP A 7 -1.88 16.42 13.50
C ASP A 7 -1.30 15.38 14.49
N SER A 8 -1.78 15.42 15.72
CA SER A 8 -1.38 14.48 16.78
C SER A 8 -1.62 13.01 16.41
N ARG A 9 -2.63 12.73 15.59
CA ARG A 9 -2.96 11.37 15.11
C ARG A 9 -1.88 10.81 14.18
N ILE A 10 -1.19 11.68 13.44
CA ILE A 10 -0.08 11.30 12.56
C ILE A 10 1.18 11.08 13.39
N LYS A 11 1.45 11.93 14.38
CA LYS A 11 2.59 11.79 15.29
C LYS A 11 2.65 10.42 15.96
N ASP A 12 1.53 9.94 16.50
CA ASP A 12 1.46 8.65 17.19
C ASP A 12 1.68 7.46 16.25
N LYS A 13 1.24 7.56 15.00
CA LYS A 13 1.44 6.52 13.97
C LYS A 13 2.88 6.43 13.45
N CYS A 14 3.61 7.54 13.46
CA CYS A 14 4.99 7.62 12.97
C CYS A 14 6.04 7.19 13.98
N GLN A 15 5.65 6.91 15.23
CA GLN A 15 6.58 6.61 16.34
C GLN A 15 6.86 5.11 16.44
N ILE A 16 7.64 4.58 15.54
CA ILE A 16 8.06 3.17 15.58
C ILE A 16 9.53 3.11 15.92
N PHE A 17 9.85 2.72 17.17
CA PHE A 17 11.23 2.54 17.61
C PHE A 17 11.84 1.28 17.04
N THR A 18 13.04 1.40 16.49
CA THR A 18 13.77 0.25 15.95
C THR A 18 14.56 -0.44 17.08
N PRO A 19 14.33 -1.73 17.38
CA PRO A 19 15.08 -2.43 18.43
C PRO A 19 16.58 -2.48 18.12
N LYS A 20 17.41 -2.43 19.17
CA LYS A 20 18.89 -2.38 19.05
C LYS A 20 19.47 -3.49 18.18
N GLU A 21 18.96 -4.71 18.29
CA GLU A 21 19.39 -5.84 17.46
C GLU A 21 19.13 -5.60 15.98
N GLN A 22 17.98 -5.02 15.66
CA GLN A 22 17.63 -4.69 14.27
C GLN A 22 18.52 -3.58 13.73
N VAL A 23 18.82 -2.56 14.54
CA VAL A 23 19.77 -1.50 14.16
C VAL A 23 21.15 -2.06 13.86
N SER A 24 21.66 -2.95 14.72
CA SER A 24 22.95 -3.61 14.47
C SER A 24 22.95 -4.36 13.15
N LYS A 25 21.90 -5.14 12.88
CA LYS A 25 21.71 -5.86 11.61
C LYS A 25 21.62 -4.91 10.41
N MET A 26 20.91 -3.79 10.53
CA MET A 26 20.82 -2.79 9.46
C MET A 26 22.18 -2.18 9.12
N LEU A 27 22.99 -1.87 10.12
CA LEU A 27 24.35 -1.35 9.93
C LEU A 27 25.29 -2.41 9.30
N ASP A 28 25.11 -3.69 9.63
CA ASP A 28 25.85 -4.79 9.00
C ASP A 28 25.46 -4.94 7.52
N LEU A 29 24.16 -4.91 7.22
CA LEU A 29 23.63 -4.95 5.85
C LEU A 29 24.04 -3.73 5.02
N ALA A 30 24.25 -2.57 5.68
CA ALA A 30 24.79 -1.39 5.05
C ALA A 30 26.30 -1.49 4.78
N LEU A 31 26.96 -2.55 5.24
CA LEU A 31 28.43 -2.69 5.23
C LEU A 31 29.14 -1.57 6.01
N TYR A 32 28.46 -1.01 7.03
CA TYR A 32 28.99 0.06 7.87
C TYR A 32 29.87 -0.53 8.98
N THR A 33 31.07 -1.02 8.60
CA THR A 33 31.91 -1.83 9.51
C THR A 33 33.37 -1.34 9.64
N LYS A 34 33.93 -0.71 8.61
CA LYS A 34 35.34 -0.27 8.58
C LYS A 34 35.56 0.86 7.59
N ASP A 35 36.67 1.58 7.77
CA ASP A 35 37.07 2.69 6.90
C ASP A 35 36.01 3.80 6.82
N LEU A 36 35.41 4.12 7.98
CA LEU A 36 34.21 4.96 8.05
C LEU A 36 34.51 6.46 7.99
N TYR A 37 35.69 6.89 8.43
CA TYR A 37 36.08 8.31 8.44
C TYR A 37 36.08 8.93 7.03
N GLY A 38 35.42 10.07 6.88
CA GLY A 38 35.26 10.79 5.63
C GLY A 38 34.14 10.22 4.74
N LYS A 39 33.37 9.26 5.25
CA LYS A 39 32.20 8.73 4.54
C LYS A 39 30.91 9.26 5.18
N ARG A 40 30.10 9.91 4.37
CA ARG A 40 28.86 10.55 4.83
C ARG A 40 27.78 9.53 5.16
N PHE A 41 27.23 9.65 6.35
CA PHE A 41 26.12 8.86 6.87
C PHE A 41 24.88 9.75 7.02
N LEU A 42 23.75 9.30 6.48
CA LEU A 42 22.47 9.99 6.60
C LEU A 42 21.45 9.13 7.35
N GLU A 43 20.78 9.74 8.32
CA GLU A 43 19.50 9.26 8.88
C GLU A 43 18.44 10.33 8.67
N ASN A 44 17.45 10.08 7.82
CA ASN A 44 16.49 11.09 7.35
C ASN A 44 15.19 11.18 8.15
N SER A 45 15.10 10.48 9.27
CA SER A 45 13.99 10.51 10.24
C SER A 45 14.50 9.95 11.57
N CYS A 46 15.43 10.69 12.20
CA CYS A 46 16.26 10.11 13.26
C CYS A 46 15.54 9.93 14.60
N GLY A 47 14.38 10.58 14.81
CA GLY A 47 13.69 10.49 16.08
C GLY A 47 14.60 10.85 17.26
N ASP A 48 14.66 9.97 18.26
CA ASP A 48 15.53 10.08 19.42
C ASP A 48 16.96 9.53 19.21
N GLY A 49 17.31 9.12 17.97
CA GLY A 49 18.66 8.80 17.53
C GLY A 49 19.14 7.37 17.75
N GLU A 50 18.26 6.38 17.85
CA GLU A 50 18.71 5.00 18.14
C GLU A 50 19.65 4.44 17.06
N ILE A 51 19.43 4.74 15.79
CA ILE A 51 20.32 4.32 14.69
C ILE A 51 21.62 5.13 14.72
N LEU A 52 21.52 6.47 14.88
CA LEU A 52 22.69 7.34 14.97
C LEU A 52 23.63 6.93 16.10
N ILE A 53 23.10 6.61 17.29
CA ILE A 53 23.89 6.18 18.43
C ILE A 53 24.78 4.99 18.09
N GLN A 54 24.21 3.94 17.50
CA GLN A 54 24.97 2.76 17.14
C GLN A 54 25.96 3.02 15.99
N ALA A 55 25.56 3.85 15.03
CA ALA A 55 26.44 4.26 13.94
C ALA A 55 27.64 5.07 14.46
N VAL A 56 27.42 6.02 15.38
CA VAL A 56 28.46 6.81 16.05
C VAL A 56 29.43 5.93 16.84
N VAL A 57 28.93 4.96 17.59
CA VAL A 57 29.77 3.98 18.30
C VAL A 57 30.68 3.24 17.34
N ARG A 58 30.12 2.68 16.26
CA ARG A 58 30.92 1.97 15.23
C ARG A 58 31.98 2.86 14.59
N TYR A 59 31.59 4.10 14.29
CA TYR A 59 32.49 5.10 13.71
C TYR A 59 33.68 5.40 14.62
N ILE A 60 33.42 5.67 15.92
CA ILE A 60 34.46 5.97 16.91
C ILE A 60 35.38 4.75 17.07
N GLU A 61 34.85 3.55 17.18
CA GLU A 61 35.64 2.32 17.34
C GLU A 61 36.53 2.04 16.12
N ASP A 62 36.00 2.25 14.90
CA ASP A 62 36.81 2.13 13.67
C ASP A 62 37.93 3.15 13.64
N CYS A 63 37.64 4.42 13.95
CA CYS A 63 38.64 5.49 14.03
C CYS A 63 39.71 5.20 15.09
N LYS A 64 39.35 4.64 16.25
CA LYS A 64 40.29 4.23 17.31
C LYS A 64 41.21 3.10 16.84
N LYS A 65 40.69 2.08 16.18
CA LYS A 65 41.50 1.00 15.57
C LYS A 65 42.54 1.56 14.62
N ARG A 66 42.20 2.63 13.89
CA ARG A 66 43.09 3.35 12.97
C ARG A 66 43.97 4.39 13.67
N ARG A 67 43.94 4.45 15.00
CA ARG A 67 44.77 5.34 15.83
C ARG A 67 44.54 6.84 15.55
N PHE A 68 43.32 7.26 15.16
CA PHE A 68 43.03 8.67 14.97
C PHE A 68 42.94 9.40 16.30
N SER A 69 43.39 10.66 16.34
CA SER A 69 43.27 11.51 17.50
C SER A 69 41.81 11.87 17.80
N LYS A 70 41.49 12.13 19.07
CA LYS A 70 40.12 12.53 19.45
C LYS A 70 39.67 13.77 18.69
N LYS A 71 40.55 14.74 18.45
CA LYS A 71 40.26 15.94 17.67
C LYS A 71 39.84 15.57 16.23
N LYS A 72 40.53 14.62 15.62
CA LYS A 72 40.18 14.12 14.26
C LYS A 72 38.85 13.37 14.27
N ILE A 73 38.61 12.52 15.27
CA ILE A 73 37.35 11.81 15.40
C ILE A 73 36.19 12.80 15.59
N LYS A 74 36.35 13.80 16.45
CA LYS A 74 35.35 14.85 16.65
C LYS A 74 35.00 15.54 15.34
N LEU A 75 36.00 15.99 14.58
CA LEU A 75 35.79 16.63 13.28
C LEU A 75 34.97 15.72 12.35
N GLY A 76 35.30 14.43 12.29
CA GLY A 76 34.56 13.49 11.47
C GLY A 76 33.10 13.30 11.94
N LEU A 77 32.83 13.27 13.26
CA LEU A 77 31.47 13.23 13.78
C LEU A 77 30.65 14.47 13.39
N GLU A 78 31.27 15.63 13.30
CA GLU A 78 30.63 16.89 12.93
C GLU A 78 30.38 17.02 11.41
N THR A 79 31.19 16.34 10.56
CA THR A 79 31.13 16.48 9.09
C THR A 79 30.50 15.31 8.39
N ASP A 80 30.66 14.09 8.91
CA ASP A 80 30.27 12.86 8.22
C ASP A 80 28.85 12.41 8.58
N PHE A 81 28.29 12.88 9.70
CA PHE A 81 26.94 12.55 10.12
C PHE A 81 25.95 13.66 9.80
N ILE A 82 24.92 13.34 9.06
CA ILE A 82 23.81 14.23 8.75
C ILE A 82 22.51 13.54 9.17
N ALA A 83 21.62 14.28 9.83
CA ALA A 83 20.32 13.76 10.18
C ALA A 83 19.21 14.79 10.00
N TYR A 84 17.99 14.29 9.81
CA TYR A 84 16.77 15.08 9.70
C TYR A 84 15.75 14.59 10.72
N GLU A 85 15.09 15.51 11.36
CA GLU A 85 13.92 15.27 12.21
C GLU A 85 13.06 16.54 12.20
N VAL A 86 11.78 16.39 12.28
CA VAL A 86 10.83 17.49 12.21
C VAL A 86 10.36 17.95 13.60
N ASP A 87 10.57 17.11 14.63
CA ASP A 87 10.23 17.41 16.02
C ASP A 87 11.47 17.87 16.78
N ASN A 88 11.53 19.18 17.07
CA ASN A 88 12.67 19.77 17.79
C ASN A 88 12.93 19.12 19.16
N LYS A 89 11.88 18.66 19.84
CA LYS A 89 12.02 18.00 21.14
C LYS A 89 12.81 16.69 21.02
N ARG A 90 12.55 15.91 19.95
CA ARG A 90 13.29 14.69 19.66
C ARG A 90 14.74 14.96 19.26
N ILE A 91 14.97 16.04 18.53
CA ILE A 91 16.33 16.47 18.19
C ILE A 91 17.14 16.72 19.46
N GLU A 92 16.58 17.42 20.43
CA GLU A 92 17.28 17.68 21.70
C GLU A 92 17.52 16.37 22.48
N GLU A 93 16.55 15.47 22.55
CA GLU A 93 16.71 14.13 23.15
C GLU A 93 17.83 13.35 22.44
N CYS A 94 17.84 13.36 21.10
CA CYS A 94 18.86 12.72 20.28
C CYS A 94 20.26 13.26 20.59
N LYS A 95 20.45 14.59 20.61
CA LYS A 95 21.74 15.24 20.92
C LYS A 95 22.24 14.85 22.30
N ILE A 96 21.38 14.90 23.34
CA ILE A 96 21.75 14.51 24.70
C ILE A 96 22.24 13.05 24.72
N ARG A 97 21.55 12.14 24.04
CA ARG A 97 21.94 10.73 23.95
C ARG A 97 23.28 10.53 23.24
N LEU A 98 23.50 11.24 22.12
CA LEU A 98 24.77 11.21 21.37
C LEU A 98 25.93 11.76 22.20
N ASP A 99 25.73 12.87 22.91
CA ASP A 99 26.74 13.46 23.80
C ASP A 99 27.09 12.51 24.93
N ASN A 100 26.13 11.82 25.52
CA ASN A 100 26.37 10.81 26.54
C ASN A 100 27.25 9.66 26.04
N VAL A 101 27.05 9.24 24.78
CA VAL A 101 27.90 8.23 24.13
C VAL A 101 29.30 8.75 23.91
N THR A 102 29.49 9.93 23.31
CA THR A 102 30.81 10.45 22.97
C THR A 102 31.63 10.80 24.22
N LYS A 103 30.97 11.21 25.33
CA LYS A 103 31.64 11.42 26.66
C LYS A 103 32.30 10.14 27.17
N GLN A 104 31.78 8.96 26.93
CA GLN A 104 32.42 7.69 27.32
C GLN A 104 33.78 7.49 26.60
N TYR A 105 33.94 8.07 25.41
CA TYR A 105 35.18 8.09 24.68
C TYR A 105 36.05 9.31 24.95
N LYS A 106 35.65 10.16 25.90
CA LYS A 106 36.31 11.44 26.23
C LYS A 106 36.38 12.37 25.00
N ILE A 107 35.32 12.41 24.24
CA ILE A 107 35.07 13.36 23.13
C ILE A 107 33.87 14.19 23.53
N THR A 108 34.06 15.53 23.66
CA THR A 108 33.05 16.47 24.14
C THR A 108 32.82 17.59 23.12
N ASP A 109 31.70 18.28 23.29
CA ASP A 109 31.36 19.49 22.54
C ASP A 109 31.27 19.22 21.01
N VAL A 110 30.70 18.09 20.64
CA VAL A 110 30.44 17.75 19.25
C VAL A 110 29.28 18.57 18.72
N VAL A 111 29.48 19.27 17.59
CA VAL A 111 28.43 20.02 16.92
C VAL A 111 27.72 19.08 15.93
N TRP A 112 26.57 18.54 16.37
CA TRP A 112 25.81 17.59 15.57
C TRP A 112 25.05 18.27 14.41
N ASN A 113 25.21 17.78 13.18
CA ASN A 113 24.47 18.27 12.02
C ASN A 113 23.10 17.57 11.92
N ILE A 114 22.22 17.85 12.89
CA ILE A 114 20.82 17.38 12.92
C ILE A 114 19.93 18.55 12.55
N ARG A 115 19.19 18.42 11.47
CA ARG A 115 18.38 19.49 10.88
C ARG A 115 16.91 19.34 11.28
N CYS A 116 16.33 20.44 11.82
CA CYS A 116 14.91 20.52 12.15
C CYS A 116 14.10 20.88 10.90
N GLU A 117 13.98 19.95 9.96
CA GLU A 117 13.28 20.16 8.70
C GLU A 117 12.77 18.84 8.11
N ASP A 118 11.77 18.94 7.24
CA ASP A 118 11.27 17.78 6.48
C ASP A 118 12.30 17.40 5.41
N TYR A 119 12.82 16.19 5.52
CA TYR A 119 13.78 15.63 4.57
C TYR A 119 13.28 15.67 3.12
N LEU A 120 12.00 15.35 2.86
CA LEU A 120 11.50 15.30 1.49
C LEU A 120 11.53 16.67 0.80
N SER A 121 11.27 17.75 1.54
CA SER A 121 11.30 19.11 1.01
C SER A 121 12.69 19.77 1.08
N SER A 122 13.65 19.13 1.77
CA SER A 122 15.01 19.66 1.86
C SER A 122 15.72 19.62 0.49
N LYS A 123 16.48 20.67 0.22
CA LYS A 123 17.36 20.74 -0.96
C LYS A 123 18.77 20.43 -0.53
N SER A 124 19.29 19.30 -0.96
CA SER A 124 20.69 18.91 -0.72
C SER A 124 21.30 18.47 -2.05
N GLU A 125 22.46 19.01 -2.37
CA GLU A 125 23.30 18.54 -3.51
C GLU A 125 24.31 17.48 -3.05
N MET A 126 24.25 17.10 -1.77
CA MET A 126 25.19 16.13 -1.19
C MET A 126 24.78 14.70 -1.53
N THR A 127 25.77 13.87 -1.79
CA THR A 127 25.58 12.42 -1.88
C THR A 127 26.12 11.75 -0.61
N TYR A 128 25.52 10.59 -0.29
CA TYR A 128 25.81 9.85 0.94
C TYR A 128 26.37 8.47 0.62
N ASN A 129 27.36 8.04 1.40
CA ASN A 129 27.92 6.70 1.30
C ASN A 129 27.02 5.68 2.00
N PHE A 130 26.37 6.08 3.08
CA PHE A 130 25.49 5.25 3.87
C PHE A 130 24.21 6.03 4.21
N ILE A 131 23.08 5.43 3.91
CA ILE A 131 21.76 5.91 4.35
C ILE A 131 21.11 4.76 5.09
N VAL A 132 20.86 4.93 6.39
CA VAL A 132 20.22 3.91 7.23
C VAL A 132 19.10 4.55 8.00
N GLY A 133 17.90 3.98 7.96
CA GLY A 133 16.76 4.63 8.58
C GLY A 133 15.51 3.74 8.69
N ASN A 134 14.56 4.30 9.41
CA ASN A 134 13.20 3.80 9.55
C ASN A 134 12.25 4.93 9.14
N PRO A 135 11.91 5.08 7.83
CA PRO A 135 11.10 6.18 7.36
C PRO A 135 9.65 6.10 7.90
N PRO A 136 8.91 7.21 7.97
CA PRO A 136 7.53 7.20 8.44
C PRO A 136 6.61 6.42 7.49
N TYR A 137 5.74 5.54 8.05
CA TYR A 137 4.75 4.73 7.33
C TYR A 137 3.38 5.37 7.44
N ILE A 138 2.99 6.17 6.45
CA ILE A 138 1.72 6.88 6.44
C ILE A 138 1.00 6.54 5.13
N ALA A 139 -0.21 5.99 5.24
CA ALA A 139 -1.03 5.70 4.07
C ALA A 139 -1.51 7.00 3.43
N TYR A 140 -1.56 7.05 2.09
CA TYR A 140 -1.99 8.22 1.33
C TYR A 140 -3.25 8.95 1.86
N PRO A 141 -4.34 8.26 2.25
CA PRO A 141 -5.53 8.95 2.77
C PRO A 141 -5.33 9.63 4.13
N ASP A 142 -4.29 9.25 4.86
CA ASP A 142 -3.98 9.80 6.18
C ASP A 142 -3.06 11.04 6.09
N LEU A 143 -2.50 11.32 4.89
CA LEU A 143 -1.65 12.48 4.66
C LEU A 143 -2.48 13.77 4.51
N PRO A 144 -1.99 14.92 5.00
CA PRO A 144 -2.55 16.23 4.68
C PRO A 144 -2.56 16.50 3.16
N ILE A 145 -3.54 17.25 2.67
CA ILE A 145 -3.76 17.47 1.22
C ILE A 145 -2.55 18.15 0.56
N ASP A 146 -1.93 19.11 1.23
CA ASP A 146 -0.73 19.80 0.75
C ASP A 146 0.46 18.84 0.58
N VAL A 147 0.63 17.91 1.53
CA VAL A 147 1.65 16.86 1.45
C VAL A 147 1.34 15.87 0.32
N GLN A 148 0.07 15.44 0.19
CA GLN A 148 -0.36 14.58 -0.90
C GLN A 148 -0.02 15.19 -2.26
N THR A 149 -0.30 16.48 -2.45
CA THR A 149 -0.02 17.22 -3.67
C THR A 149 1.48 17.29 -3.92
N TYR A 150 2.25 17.70 -2.92
CA TYR A 150 3.70 17.82 -3.02
C TYR A 150 4.38 16.51 -3.43
N VAL A 151 4.06 15.39 -2.77
CA VAL A 151 4.72 14.12 -3.09
C VAL A 151 4.31 13.58 -4.46
N LYS A 152 3.07 13.83 -4.91
CA LYS A 152 2.63 13.45 -6.26
C LYS A 152 3.37 14.23 -7.36
N GLU A 153 3.65 15.50 -7.12
CA GLU A 153 4.33 16.36 -8.09
C GLU A 153 5.82 16.06 -8.18
N ASN A 154 6.47 15.70 -7.06
CA ASN A 154 7.91 15.64 -6.95
C ASN A 154 8.50 14.22 -7.00
N PHE A 155 7.71 13.17 -6.77
CA PHE A 155 8.21 11.78 -6.72
C PHE A 155 7.48 10.86 -7.70
N VAL A 156 8.23 10.18 -8.54
CA VAL A 156 7.70 9.26 -9.55
C VAL A 156 6.96 8.10 -8.90
N SER A 157 7.49 7.57 -7.80
CA SER A 157 6.88 6.48 -7.02
C SER A 157 5.53 6.83 -6.39
N CYS A 158 5.20 8.13 -6.31
CA CYS A 158 3.98 8.64 -5.67
C CYS A 158 2.99 9.27 -6.67
N LYS A 159 3.27 9.28 -7.96
CA LYS A 159 2.43 9.96 -8.98
C LYS A 159 1.01 9.40 -9.08
N LYS A 160 0.82 8.11 -8.83
CA LYS A 160 -0.45 7.41 -9.06
C LYS A 160 -0.91 6.62 -7.85
N GLY A 161 -2.23 6.62 -7.63
CA GLY A 161 -2.89 5.72 -6.69
C GLY A 161 -2.73 6.09 -5.21
N LYS A 162 -2.92 5.08 -4.37
CA LYS A 162 -2.85 5.20 -2.90
C LYS A 162 -1.51 4.64 -2.40
N PHE A 163 -0.46 5.42 -2.56
CA PHE A 163 0.90 5.09 -2.14
C PHE A 163 1.07 5.15 -0.61
N ASP A 164 2.20 4.66 -0.11
CA ASP A 164 2.68 4.91 1.25
C ASP A 164 3.73 6.03 1.22
N TYR A 165 3.72 6.89 2.23
CA TYR A 165 4.63 8.04 2.30
C TYR A 165 6.11 7.65 2.28
N SER A 166 6.45 6.47 2.81
CA SER A 166 7.81 5.92 2.77
C SER A 166 8.38 5.73 1.37
N TYR A 167 7.52 5.65 0.33
CA TYR A 167 7.99 5.51 -1.06
C TYR A 167 8.80 6.72 -1.52
N ALA A 168 8.35 7.93 -1.18
CA ALA A 168 9.09 9.16 -1.46
C ALA A 168 10.46 9.19 -0.74
N PHE A 169 10.50 8.71 0.51
CA PHE A 169 11.76 8.59 1.26
C PHE A 169 12.75 7.65 0.58
N ILE A 170 12.30 6.48 0.11
CA ILE A 170 13.16 5.52 -0.58
C ILE A 170 13.66 6.11 -1.91
N GLU A 171 12.78 6.71 -2.71
CA GLU A 171 13.13 7.32 -4.00
C GLU A 171 14.17 8.44 -3.83
N LYS A 172 13.93 9.39 -2.92
CA LYS A 172 14.86 10.48 -2.64
C LYS A 172 16.20 9.95 -2.13
N SER A 173 16.17 9.07 -1.15
CA SER A 173 17.40 8.50 -0.59
C SER A 173 18.21 7.73 -1.62
N TYR A 174 17.55 6.97 -2.50
CA TYR A 174 18.22 6.29 -3.60
C TYR A 174 18.87 7.28 -4.57
N SER A 175 18.22 8.41 -4.88
CA SER A 175 18.79 9.45 -5.74
C SER A 175 20.02 10.12 -5.13
N GLU A 176 20.04 10.29 -3.80
CA GLU A 176 21.13 10.91 -3.05
C GLU A 176 22.27 9.93 -2.66
N LEU A 177 22.17 8.64 -3.00
CA LEU A 177 23.28 7.72 -2.82
C LEU A 177 24.46 8.04 -3.73
N SER A 178 25.66 8.01 -3.16
CA SER A 178 26.90 8.00 -3.95
C SER A 178 27.05 6.66 -4.70
N GLU A 179 27.86 6.64 -5.74
CA GLU A 179 28.26 5.39 -6.40
C GLU A 179 28.86 4.42 -5.37
N LYS A 180 28.40 3.17 -5.41
CA LYS A 180 28.69 2.12 -4.41
C LYS A 180 28.20 2.44 -2.99
N GLY A 181 27.39 3.50 -2.82
CA GLY A 181 26.74 3.80 -1.56
C GLY A 181 25.66 2.78 -1.21
N SER A 182 25.39 2.64 0.06
CA SER A 182 24.42 1.67 0.61
C SER A 182 23.24 2.37 1.28
N LEU A 183 22.00 1.98 0.90
CA LEU A 183 20.75 2.37 1.55
C LEU A 183 20.16 1.15 2.23
N VAL A 184 19.94 1.23 3.54
CA VAL A 184 19.28 0.18 4.32
C VAL A 184 18.10 0.75 5.08
N TYR A 185 16.92 0.28 4.76
CA TYR A 185 15.68 0.69 5.43
C TYR A 185 14.92 -0.51 5.98
N ILE A 186 14.32 -0.30 7.15
CA ILE A 186 13.24 -1.17 7.62
C ILE A 186 11.93 -0.56 7.14
N ILE A 187 11.08 -1.36 6.52
CA ILE A 187 9.84 -0.92 5.83
C ILE A 187 8.74 -1.97 5.95
N PRO A 188 7.48 -1.62 5.70
CA PRO A 188 6.41 -2.60 5.55
C PRO A 188 6.63 -3.53 4.34
N SER A 189 6.54 -4.85 4.53
CA SER A 189 6.75 -5.84 3.46
C SER A 189 5.68 -5.79 2.36
N ASN A 190 4.57 -5.08 2.58
CA ASN A 190 3.53 -4.87 1.57
C ASN A 190 4.04 -4.15 0.31
N ILE A 191 5.15 -3.41 0.40
CA ILE A 191 5.82 -2.76 -0.74
C ILE A 191 6.13 -3.75 -1.87
N PHE A 192 6.40 -5.01 -1.56
CA PHE A 192 6.74 -6.02 -2.57
C PHE A 192 5.55 -6.43 -3.44
N LYS A 193 4.33 -6.29 -2.92
CA LYS A 193 3.10 -6.78 -3.57
C LYS A 193 2.06 -5.71 -3.84
N ASN A 194 2.16 -4.53 -3.21
CA ASN A 194 1.22 -3.44 -3.43
C ASN A 194 1.33 -2.93 -4.87
N VAL A 195 0.19 -2.84 -5.56
CA VAL A 195 0.13 -2.37 -6.96
C VAL A 195 0.63 -0.92 -7.10
N PHE A 196 0.46 -0.09 -6.07
CA PHE A 196 0.91 1.31 -6.08
C PHE A 196 2.41 1.49 -5.80
N ALA A 197 3.14 0.42 -5.49
CA ALA A 197 4.59 0.43 -5.32
C ALA A 197 5.35 -0.02 -6.59
N ASP A 198 4.67 -0.19 -7.72
CA ASP A 198 5.28 -0.72 -8.94
C ASP A 198 6.40 0.17 -9.46
N GLU A 199 6.15 1.48 -9.55
CA GLU A 199 7.18 2.44 -9.98
C GLU A 199 8.39 2.45 -9.04
N LEU A 200 8.15 2.40 -7.72
CA LEU A 200 9.26 2.35 -6.76
C LEU A 200 10.09 1.07 -6.93
N ARG A 201 9.43 -0.09 -7.10
CA ARG A 201 10.13 -1.35 -7.35
C ARG A 201 10.97 -1.30 -8.62
N ASN A 202 10.47 -0.65 -9.67
CA ASN A 202 11.23 -0.45 -10.91
C ASN A 202 12.46 0.42 -10.70
N ILE A 203 12.35 1.49 -9.90
CA ILE A 203 13.46 2.39 -9.56
C ILE A 203 14.60 1.62 -8.86
N ILE A 204 14.27 0.79 -7.86
CA ILE A 204 15.29 0.13 -7.02
C ILE A 204 15.71 -1.27 -7.51
N LYS A 205 15.01 -1.85 -8.48
CA LYS A 205 15.15 -3.26 -8.89
C LYS A 205 16.58 -3.66 -9.22
N ASN A 206 17.28 -2.84 -9.97
CA ASN A 206 18.64 -3.19 -10.45
C ASN A 206 19.65 -3.23 -9.31
N ASP A 207 19.50 -2.35 -8.32
CA ASP A 207 20.47 -2.12 -7.26
C ASP A 207 20.09 -2.77 -5.92
N ILE A 208 18.88 -3.35 -5.80
CA ILE A 208 18.54 -4.08 -4.59
C ILE A 208 19.48 -5.27 -4.41
N TYR A 209 20.11 -5.33 -3.22
CA TYR A 209 21.09 -6.33 -2.86
C TYR A 209 20.50 -7.45 -2.03
N SER A 210 19.77 -7.10 -0.97
CA SER A 210 19.12 -8.10 -0.13
C SER A 210 17.79 -7.61 0.46
N ILE A 211 16.96 -8.58 0.84
CA ILE A 211 15.71 -8.40 1.56
C ILE A 211 15.67 -9.40 2.71
N ASP A 212 15.49 -8.90 3.93
CA ASP A 212 15.22 -9.70 5.12
C ASP A 212 13.76 -9.50 5.49
N ASP A 213 12.92 -10.52 5.29
CA ASP A 213 11.46 -10.46 5.48
C ASP A 213 11.04 -11.13 6.80
N PHE A 214 10.20 -10.46 7.59
CA PHE A 214 9.74 -10.89 8.91
C PHE A 214 8.21 -11.05 8.96
N PRO A 215 7.63 -12.00 8.21
CA PRO A 215 6.18 -12.09 8.02
C PRO A 215 5.39 -12.44 9.29
N SER A 216 6.02 -13.04 10.27
CA SER A 216 5.39 -13.53 11.50
C SER A 216 5.87 -12.81 12.76
N GLU A 217 6.86 -11.94 12.65
CA GLU A 217 7.46 -11.28 13.80
C GLU A 217 6.79 -9.94 14.10
N LYS A 218 6.45 -9.73 15.37
CA LYS A 218 5.97 -8.45 15.87
C LYS A 218 7.15 -7.58 16.30
N ILE A 219 8.05 -7.23 15.38
CA ILE A 219 9.24 -6.42 15.67
C ILE A 219 8.84 -5.09 16.33
N PHE A 220 7.69 -4.55 15.99
CA PHE A 220 7.19 -3.25 16.48
C PHE A 220 6.03 -3.38 17.48
N GLY A 221 5.93 -4.45 18.24
CA GLY A 221 4.92 -4.63 19.29
C GLY A 221 3.48 -4.67 18.76
N LYS A 222 2.70 -3.60 18.94
CA LYS A 222 1.28 -3.55 18.56
C LYS A 222 1.00 -3.24 17.08
N VAL A 223 2.02 -2.95 16.27
CA VAL A 223 1.83 -2.57 14.86
C VAL A 223 1.53 -3.81 14.02
N LEU A 224 0.39 -3.78 13.31
CA LEU A 224 -0.15 -4.91 12.52
C LEU A 224 0.57 -5.13 11.17
N VAL A 225 1.72 -4.53 10.94
CA VAL A 225 2.42 -4.59 9.66
C VAL A 225 3.62 -5.51 9.77
N SER A 226 3.72 -6.50 8.88
CA SER A 226 4.91 -7.34 8.76
C SER A 226 6.07 -6.50 8.22
N PRO A 227 7.18 -6.32 8.96
CA PRO A 227 8.31 -5.54 8.49
C PRO A 227 9.23 -6.34 7.58
N ALA A 228 10.02 -5.61 6.78
CA ALA A 228 11.16 -6.15 6.05
C ALA A 228 12.32 -5.15 6.10
N ILE A 229 13.56 -5.63 6.09
CA ILE A 229 14.74 -4.80 5.87
C ILE A 229 15.16 -4.96 4.43
N ILE A 230 15.25 -3.84 3.71
CA ILE A 230 15.81 -3.81 2.35
C ILE A 230 17.22 -3.23 2.40
N SER A 231 18.13 -3.81 1.61
CA SER A 231 19.47 -3.27 1.36
C SER A 231 19.64 -3.01 -0.14
N ILE A 232 20.01 -1.80 -0.48
CA ILE A 232 20.25 -1.34 -1.85
C ILE A 232 21.69 -0.85 -1.93
N ILE A 233 22.45 -1.28 -2.93
CA ILE A 233 23.82 -0.82 -3.19
C ILE A 233 23.84 -0.22 -4.59
N LYS A 234 24.06 1.08 -4.70
CA LYS A 234 24.02 1.79 -5.99
C LYS A 234 25.11 1.27 -6.93
N GLY A 235 24.74 0.94 -8.16
CA GLY A 235 25.65 0.37 -9.14
C GLY A 235 26.03 -1.10 -8.89
N ASN A 236 25.26 -1.82 -8.08
CA ASN A 236 25.52 -3.23 -7.76
C ASN A 236 25.50 -4.15 -9.00
N ASN A 237 24.64 -3.87 -9.99
CA ASN A 237 24.51 -4.61 -11.27
C ASN A 237 24.40 -6.14 -11.14
N SER A 238 24.22 -6.70 -9.95
CA SER A 238 24.00 -8.13 -9.76
C SER A 238 22.66 -8.55 -10.33
N SER A 239 22.61 -9.62 -11.13
CA SER A 239 21.36 -10.22 -11.61
C SER A 239 20.56 -10.90 -10.49
N LYS A 240 21.15 -11.10 -9.32
CA LYS A 240 20.55 -11.80 -8.19
C LYS A 240 20.44 -10.91 -6.97
N LEU A 241 19.39 -11.11 -6.16
CA LEU A 241 19.25 -10.59 -4.81
C LEU A 241 19.21 -11.72 -3.79
N LEU A 242 19.60 -11.45 -2.57
CA LEU A 242 19.50 -12.37 -1.44
C LEU A 242 18.19 -12.12 -0.69
N TYR A 243 17.30 -13.12 -0.64
CA TYR A 243 16.06 -13.05 0.12
C TYR A 243 16.14 -13.96 1.34
N ARG A 244 15.93 -13.40 2.53
CA ARG A 244 15.97 -14.11 3.80
C ARG A 244 14.61 -14.04 4.48
N VAL A 245 14.11 -15.20 4.90
CA VAL A 245 12.85 -15.31 5.64
C VAL A 245 12.91 -16.50 6.60
N ALA A 246 12.54 -16.30 7.86
CA ALA A 246 12.52 -17.35 8.88
C ALA A 246 13.83 -18.19 8.95
N GLY A 247 14.99 -17.53 8.85
CA GLY A 247 16.31 -18.17 8.88
C GLY A 247 16.74 -18.86 7.58
N VAL A 248 15.90 -18.87 6.55
CA VAL A 248 16.22 -19.46 5.24
C VAL A 248 16.66 -18.36 4.27
N GLU A 249 17.82 -18.55 3.64
CA GLU A 249 18.31 -17.67 2.57
C GLU A 249 18.04 -18.29 1.20
N LYS A 250 17.58 -17.47 0.26
CA LYS A 250 17.33 -17.84 -1.14
C LYS A 250 17.99 -16.80 -2.05
N SER A 251 18.55 -17.25 -3.15
CA SER A 251 19.04 -16.38 -4.23
C SER A 251 17.94 -16.25 -5.29
N ILE A 252 17.45 -15.03 -5.50
CA ILE A 252 16.36 -14.72 -6.43
C ILE A 252 16.92 -14.02 -7.66
N ASP A 253 16.58 -14.52 -8.83
CA ASP A 253 16.91 -13.86 -10.09
C ASP A 253 16.00 -12.63 -10.28
N LYS A 254 16.60 -11.45 -10.40
CA LYS A 254 15.87 -10.19 -10.55
C LYS A 254 15.05 -10.12 -11.85
N THR A 255 15.39 -10.89 -12.88
CA THR A 255 14.59 -10.96 -14.12
C THR A 255 13.21 -11.57 -13.88
N GLN A 256 13.05 -12.42 -12.87
CA GLN A 256 11.80 -13.03 -12.47
C GLN A 256 10.88 -12.08 -11.66
N LEU A 257 11.43 -10.99 -11.14
CA LEU A 257 10.68 -9.98 -10.41
C LEU A 257 9.89 -9.11 -11.41
N LYS A 258 8.59 -9.38 -11.50
CA LYS A 258 7.64 -8.63 -12.33
C LYS A 258 7.02 -7.48 -11.52
N SER A 259 5.84 -7.02 -11.88
CA SER A 259 5.12 -5.94 -11.18
C SER A 259 4.92 -6.22 -9.70
N LYS A 260 4.68 -7.46 -9.29
CA LYS A 260 4.78 -7.92 -7.89
C LYS A 260 6.04 -8.73 -7.69
N TRP A 261 6.73 -8.48 -6.58
CA TRP A 261 7.91 -9.26 -6.21
C TRP A 261 7.48 -10.46 -5.36
N ILE A 262 7.61 -11.64 -5.95
CA ILE A 262 7.31 -12.93 -5.33
C ILE A 262 8.63 -13.69 -5.23
N PHE A 263 9.03 -14.03 -4.02
CA PHE A 263 10.36 -14.58 -3.72
C PHE A 263 10.39 -16.11 -3.62
N ASP A 264 9.37 -16.77 -4.12
CA ASP A 264 9.37 -18.22 -4.23
C ASP A 264 9.86 -18.64 -5.61
N ASN A 265 10.71 -19.65 -5.67
CA ASN A 265 11.08 -20.29 -6.93
C ASN A 265 9.86 -21.03 -7.47
N VAL A 266 9.00 -20.32 -8.20
CA VAL A 266 7.89 -20.96 -8.88
C VAL A 266 8.41 -21.40 -10.24
N ASN A 267 8.45 -22.72 -10.48
CA ASN A 267 8.45 -23.21 -11.83
C ASN A 267 7.29 -22.53 -12.55
N VAL A 268 7.57 -21.83 -13.64
CA VAL A 268 6.52 -21.23 -14.47
C VAL A 268 5.61 -22.38 -14.88
N SER A 269 4.42 -22.44 -14.30
CA SER A 269 3.45 -23.46 -14.64
C SER A 269 3.10 -23.27 -16.12
N THR A 270 3.33 -24.31 -16.91
CA THR A 270 2.79 -24.39 -18.26
C THR A 270 1.30 -24.62 -18.12
N GLY A 271 0.47 -23.73 -18.65
CA GLY A 271 -0.99 -23.81 -18.53
C GLY A 271 -1.68 -22.62 -19.19
N LYS A 272 -2.99 -22.57 -19.03
CA LYS A 272 -3.83 -21.48 -19.54
C LYS A 272 -3.94 -20.38 -18.49
N ARG A 273 -3.81 -19.13 -18.90
CA ARG A 273 -3.98 -17.96 -18.00
C ARG A 273 -5.45 -17.59 -17.92
N VAL A 274 -5.97 -17.33 -16.73
CA VAL A 274 -7.38 -16.94 -16.53
C VAL A 274 -7.74 -15.70 -17.36
N GLY A 275 -6.86 -14.70 -17.42
CA GLY A 275 -7.06 -13.48 -18.19
C GLY A 275 -7.17 -13.65 -19.72
N ASP A 276 -6.83 -14.83 -20.26
CA ASP A 276 -7.02 -15.13 -21.68
C ASP A 276 -8.48 -15.50 -21.99
N PHE A 277 -9.26 -15.85 -20.97
CA PHE A 277 -10.65 -16.30 -21.09
C PHE A 277 -11.65 -15.40 -20.35
N PHE A 278 -11.20 -14.69 -19.34
CA PHE A 278 -12.05 -13.91 -18.46
C PHE A 278 -11.42 -12.56 -18.16
N ARG A 279 -12.27 -11.54 -18.00
CA ARG A 279 -11.87 -10.24 -17.46
C ARG A 279 -12.36 -10.09 -16.05
N VAL A 280 -11.50 -9.58 -15.17
CA VAL A 280 -11.79 -9.33 -13.75
C VAL A 280 -11.87 -7.84 -13.51
N SER A 281 -12.88 -7.40 -12.78
CA SER A 281 -13.08 -5.99 -12.46
C SER A 281 -13.61 -5.80 -11.04
N SER A 282 -13.49 -4.58 -10.52
CA SER A 282 -14.10 -4.20 -9.26
C SER A 282 -15.60 -4.02 -9.41
N SER A 283 -16.35 -4.34 -8.36
CA SER A 283 -17.80 -4.12 -8.25
C SER A 283 -18.18 -2.67 -8.52
N VAL A 284 -19.49 -2.40 -8.70
CA VAL A 284 -19.98 -1.03 -8.83
C VAL A 284 -19.63 -0.21 -7.58
N ALA A 285 -19.30 1.04 -7.79
CA ALA A 285 -18.91 1.95 -6.73
C ALA A 285 -19.93 3.09 -6.58
N THR A 286 -20.89 2.94 -5.68
CA THR A 286 -21.86 3.98 -5.36
C THR A 286 -21.22 5.19 -4.69
N LEU A 287 -20.08 4.99 -4.01
CA LEU A 287 -19.39 5.92 -3.09
C LEU A 287 -20.23 6.39 -1.91
N LEU A 288 -21.46 5.85 -1.76
CA LEU A 288 -22.34 6.05 -0.60
C LEU A 288 -23.35 4.90 -0.55
N ASN A 289 -22.93 3.72 -0.11
CA ASN A 289 -23.78 2.52 -0.12
C ASN A 289 -25.07 2.70 0.66
N GLU A 290 -25.09 3.47 1.75
CA GLU A 290 -26.29 3.71 2.57
C GLU A 290 -27.43 4.38 1.81
N ALA A 291 -27.14 5.14 0.74
CA ALA A 291 -28.14 5.78 -0.10
C ALA A 291 -28.72 4.84 -1.18
N PHE A 292 -28.06 3.75 -1.49
CA PHE A 292 -28.46 2.89 -2.61
C PHE A 292 -28.81 1.46 -2.20
N ILE A 293 -28.23 0.92 -1.12
CA ILE A 293 -28.46 -0.46 -0.70
C ILE A 293 -29.64 -0.52 0.27
N LEU A 294 -30.69 -1.20 -0.16
CA LEU A 294 -31.94 -1.36 0.57
C LEU A 294 -31.95 -2.70 1.34
N LYS A 295 -32.29 -2.64 2.63
CA LYS A 295 -32.24 -3.79 3.55
C LYS A 295 -33.45 -3.79 4.45
N ASN A 296 -33.78 -4.99 4.94
CA ASN A 296 -34.82 -5.17 5.96
C ASN A 296 -36.19 -4.62 5.55
N GLY A 297 -36.57 -4.83 4.31
CA GLY A 297 -37.87 -4.45 3.76
C GLY A 297 -38.49 -5.58 2.93
N ASP A 298 -39.71 -5.39 2.50
CA ASP A 298 -40.48 -6.34 1.72
C ASP A 298 -41.05 -5.69 0.45
N ILE A 299 -41.29 -6.52 -0.57
CA ILE A 299 -41.97 -6.07 -1.80
C ILE A 299 -43.45 -6.19 -1.62
N LYS A 300 -44.18 -5.07 -1.79
CA LYS A 300 -45.62 -4.99 -1.71
C LYS A 300 -46.16 -3.98 -2.72
N ASP A 301 -47.20 -4.33 -3.45
CA ASP A 301 -47.96 -3.47 -4.38
C ASP A 301 -47.05 -2.65 -5.35
N GLY A 302 -46.00 -3.27 -5.86
CA GLY A 302 -45.06 -2.63 -6.80
C GLY A 302 -43.99 -1.76 -6.15
N PHE A 303 -43.89 -1.77 -4.84
CA PHE A 303 -42.90 -1.04 -4.07
C PHE A 303 -42.07 -1.97 -3.17
N TYR A 304 -40.80 -1.60 -2.94
CA TYR A 304 -40.00 -2.13 -1.87
C TYR A 304 -40.17 -1.19 -0.66
N GLU A 305 -40.79 -1.69 0.40
CA GLU A 305 -41.10 -0.93 1.61
C GLU A 305 -40.11 -1.27 2.72
N PHE A 306 -39.48 -0.27 3.30
CA PHE A 306 -38.54 -0.41 4.40
C PHE A 306 -38.54 0.81 5.31
N ALA A 307 -38.53 0.59 6.61
CA ALA A 307 -38.71 1.64 7.61
C ALA A 307 -39.91 2.53 7.24
N ASN A 308 -39.70 3.83 7.03
CA ASN A 308 -40.76 4.79 6.64
C ASN A 308 -40.64 5.22 5.16
N HIS A 309 -39.98 4.42 4.33
CA HIS A 309 -39.73 4.72 2.93
C HIS A 309 -40.26 3.60 2.03
N LYS A 310 -40.55 3.96 0.79
CA LYS A 310 -40.83 3.02 -0.27
C LYS A 310 -40.10 3.43 -1.54
N VAL A 311 -39.74 2.47 -2.37
CA VAL A 311 -39.04 2.66 -3.63
C VAL A 311 -39.69 1.79 -4.70
N GLU A 312 -39.86 2.29 -5.90
CA GLU A 312 -40.45 1.60 -7.04
C GLU A 312 -39.66 0.35 -7.37
N THR A 313 -40.29 -0.82 -7.47
CA THR A 313 -39.59 -2.10 -7.75
C THR A 313 -38.97 -2.15 -9.13
N THR A 314 -39.44 -1.35 -10.07
CA THR A 314 -38.87 -1.23 -11.42
C THR A 314 -37.50 -0.54 -11.45
N LEU A 315 -37.18 0.24 -10.41
CA LEU A 315 -35.90 0.93 -10.27
C LEU A 315 -34.88 0.14 -9.42
N ILE A 316 -35.25 -0.98 -8.85
CA ILE A 316 -34.35 -1.76 -8.02
C ILE A 316 -33.93 -3.07 -8.69
N ARG A 317 -32.74 -3.54 -8.33
CA ARG A 317 -32.22 -4.85 -8.68
C ARG A 317 -31.73 -5.59 -7.45
N LYS A 318 -31.55 -6.91 -7.52
CA LYS A 318 -30.93 -7.66 -6.43
C LYS A 318 -29.49 -7.20 -6.20
N ALA A 319 -29.14 -6.84 -4.99
CA ALA A 319 -27.79 -6.45 -4.62
C ALA A 319 -26.95 -7.66 -4.20
N ALA A 320 -25.75 -7.82 -4.76
CA ALA A 320 -24.89 -8.95 -4.50
C ALA A 320 -23.58 -8.51 -3.83
N SER A 321 -23.24 -9.18 -2.73
CA SER A 321 -21.91 -9.11 -2.12
C SER A 321 -21.44 -10.50 -1.70
N PRO A 322 -20.12 -10.77 -1.63
CA PRO A 322 -19.63 -12.06 -1.14
C PRO A 322 -20.13 -12.40 0.26
N LYS A 323 -20.32 -11.38 1.11
CA LYS A 323 -20.85 -11.57 2.47
C LYS A 323 -22.29 -12.04 2.48
N ASN A 324 -23.17 -11.44 1.66
CA ASN A 324 -24.58 -11.85 1.57
C ASN A 324 -24.74 -13.25 1.01
N LYS A 325 -24.01 -13.54 -0.06
CA LYS A 325 -24.02 -14.88 -0.69
C LYS A 325 -23.52 -15.95 0.27
N LYS A 326 -22.44 -15.68 1.02
CA LYS A 326 -21.86 -16.64 1.99
C LYS A 326 -22.82 -17.02 3.11
N TYR A 327 -23.53 -16.06 3.67
CA TYR A 327 -24.38 -16.28 4.85
C TYR A 327 -25.86 -16.50 4.52
N ASN A 328 -26.18 -16.58 3.23
CA ASN A 328 -27.55 -16.77 2.72
C ASN A 328 -28.56 -15.80 3.43
N LYS A 329 -28.12 -14.54 3.60
CA LYS A 329 -28.90 -13.49 4.26
C LYS A 329 -30.12 -13.11 3.44
N SER A 330 -31.08 -12.44 4.06
CA SER A 330 -32.23 -11.82 3.39
C SER A 330 -31.77 -11.06 2.14
N THR A 331 -32.55 -11.17 1.06
CA THR A 331 -32.26 -10.49 -0.21
C THR A 331 -32.13 -9.00 0.03
N GLU A 332 -30.97 -8.44 -0.30
CA GLU A 332 -30.77 -7.00 -0.35
C GLU A 332 -31.07 -6.52 -1.78
N TYR A 333 -31.55 -5.29 -1.89
CA TYR A 333 -31.78 -4.64 -3.18
C TYR A 333 -30.89 -3.41 -3.31
N ILE A 334 -30.69 -2.97 -4.55
CA ILE A 334 -29.95 -1.75 -4.87
C ILE A 334 -30.77 -0.88 -5.80
N ILE A 335 -30.89 0.39 -5.50
CA ILE A 335 -31.46 1.38 -6.42
C ILE A 335 -30.50 1.44 -7.61
N PHE A 336 -31.05 1.22 -8.82
CA PHE A 336 -30.29 1.16 -10.07
C PHE A 336 -30.81 2.25 -11.02
N PRO A 337 -30.35 3.50 -10.90
CA PRO A 337 -30.85 4.66 -11.65
C PRO A 337 -30.35 4.68 -13.10
N TYR A 338 -30.46 3.53 -13.75
CA TYR A 338 -30.03 3.27 -15.13
C TYR A 338 -30.95 2.25 -15.78
N PHE A 339 -30.89 2.16 -17.10
CA PHE A 339 -31.50 1.05 -17.83
C PHE A 339 -30.59 0.61 -19.00
N TYR A 340 -30.86 -0.54 -19.56
CA TYR A 340 -30.20 -0.99 -20.77
C TYR A 340 -31.23 -0.97 -21.90
N ASP A 341 -30.83 -0.41 -23.04
CA ASP A 341 -31.63 -0.45 -24.26
C ASP A 341 -31.69 -1.85 -24.87
N ASP A 342 -32.44 -1.99 -25.95
CA ASP A 342 -32.64 -3.29 -26.68
C ASP A 342 -31.33 -3.87 -27.21
N GLN A 343 -30.27 -3.06 -27.34
CA GLN A 343 -28.95 -3.48 -27.75
C GLN A 343 -28.03 -3.81 -26.54
N GLY A 344 -28.55 -3.74 -25.32
CA GLY A 344 -27.81 -3.97 -24.09
C GLY A 344 -26.83 -2.84 -23.73
N LYS A 345 -27.00 -1.65 -24.32
CA LYS A 345 -26.16 -0.48 -24.00
C LYS A 345 -26.77 0.26 -22.81
N LEU A 346 -25.90 0.65 -21.87
CA LEU A 346 -26.27 1.43 -20.70
C LEU A 346 -26.82 2.80 -21.08
N GLN A 347 -27.95 3.15 -20.51
CA GLN A 347 -28.62 4.45 -20.65
C GLN A 347 -28.84 5.08 -19.28
N HIS A 348 -28.95 6.41 -19.27
CA HIS A 348 -29.09 7.23 -18.08
C HIS A 348 -30.43 7.96 -18.09
N TYR A 349 -31.19 7.89 -17.02
CA TYR A 349 -32.36 8.74 -16.86
C TYR A 349 -31.97 10.22 -16.72
N SER A 350 -32.78 11.14 -17.27
CA SER A 350 -32.71 12.54 -16.88
C SER A 350 -33.24 12.74 -15.45
N GLU A 351 -33.00 13.89 -14.85
CA GLU A 351 -33.53 14.16 -13.50
C GLU A 351 -35.05 14.30 -13.55
N GLU A 352 -35.59 14.88 -14.62
CA GLU A 352 -37.03 15.00 -14.87
C GLU A 352 -37.69 13.62 -15.02
N GLU A 353 -37.09 12.72 -15.79
CA GLU A 353 -37.57 11.34 -15.95
C GLU A 353 -37.57 10.58 -14.61
N MET A 354 -36.53 10.77 -13.78
CA MET A 354 -36.45 10.15 -12.47
C MET A 354 -37.57 10.64 -11.53
N TYR A 355 -37.82 11.94 -11.49
CA TYR A 355 -38.97 12.49 -10.69
C TYR A 355 -40.32 12.07 -11.24
N ALA A 356 -40.50 11.97 -12.53
CA ALA A 356 -41.78 11.58 -13.15
C ALA A 356 -42.06 10.08 -12.95
N SER A 357 -41.07 9.21 -13.14
CA SER A 357 -41.27 7.77 -13.13
C SER A 357 -41.03 7.10 -11.77
N PHE A 358 -40.17 7.69 -10.92
CA PHE A 358 -39.70 7.11 -9.65
C PHE A 358 -39.72 8.14 -8.49
N PRO A 359 -40.85 8.81 -8.24
CA PRO A 359 -40.93 9.88 -7.24
C PRO A 359 -40.60 9.44 -5.84
N ASN A 360 -40.91 8.19 -5.45
CA ASN A 360 -40.62 7.67 -4.12
C ASN A 360 -39.11 7.40 -3.96
N ALA A 361 -38.45 6.84 -4.97
CA ALA A 361 -37.00 6.66 -4.99
C ALA A 361 -36.30 8.00 -4.89
N MET A 362 -36.74 9.01 -5.63
CA MET A 362 -36.16 10.35 -5.58
C MET A 362 -36.33 10.98 -4.20
N THR A 363 -37.51 10.90 -3.62
CA THR A 363 -37.76 11.37 -2.24
C THR A 363 -36.82 10.72 -1.23
N PHE A 364 -36.55 9.42 -1.36
CA PHE A 364 -35.62 8.73 -0.50
C PHE A 364 -34.16 9.21 -0.76
N LEU A 365 -33.72 9.28 -2.01
CA LEU A 365 -32.36 9.73 -2.37
C LEU A 365 -32.08 11.18 -1.95
N GLU A 366 -33.11 12.04 -1.94
CA GLU A 366 -33.01 13.43 -1.46
C GLU A 366 -32.62 13.53 0.00
N THR A 367 -32.97 12.55 0.84
CA THR A 367 -32.51 12.49 2.23
C THR A 367 -30.97 12.39 2.35
N TYR A 368 -30.31 11.98 1.27
CA TYR A 368 -28.85 11.87 1.18
C TYR A 368 -28.21 12.90 0.25
N LYS A 369 -28.97 13.83 -0.34
CA LYS A 369 -28.52 14.71 -1.43
C LYS A 369 -27.22 15.45 -1.11
N GLU A 370 -27.09 16.06 0.05
CA GLU A 370 -25.87 16.76 0.45
C GLU A 370 -24.64 15.85 0.49
N LYS A 371 -24.80 14.61 1.01
CA LYS A 371 -23.71 13.64 1.05
C LYS A 371 -23.35 13.15 -0.35
N LEU A 372 -24.36 12.92 -1.20
CA LEU A 372 -24.22 12.46 -2.57
C LEU A 372 -23.47 13.49 -3.44
N GLN A 373 -23.76 14.79 -3.26
CA GLN A 373 -23.09 15.87 -3.98
C GLN A 373 -21.62 16.08 -3.54
N LYS A 374 -21.29 15.73 -2.29
CA LYS A 374 -19.92 15.85 -1.75
C LYS A 374 -18.99 14.69 -2.10
N ARG A 375 -19.50 13.65 -2.78
CA ARG A 375 -18.67 12.50 -3.19
C ARG A 375 -17.62 12.91 -4.24
N ASP A 376 -16.46 12.28 -4.22
CA ASP A 376 -15.48 12.32 -5.31
C ASP A 376 -15.96 11.43 -6.48
N ALA A 377 -17.06 11.82 -7.12
CA ALA A 377 -17.70 11.10 -8.21
C ALA A 377 -17.10 11.45 -9.58
N ASP A 378 -17.38 10.61 -10.61
CA ASP A 378 -17.05 10.95 -11.99
C ASP A 378 -17.72 12.27 -12.38
N SER A 379 -17.05 13.12 -13.15
CA SER A 379 -17.54 14.46 -13.52
C SER A 379 -18.86 14.45 -14.30
N THR A 380 -19.19 13.33 -14.91
CA THR A 380 -20.44 13.13 -15.68
C THR A 380 -21.57 12.51 -14.85
N ALA A 381 -21.26 12.01 -13.62
CA ALA A 381 -22.27 11.38 -12.79
C ALA A 381 -23.23 12.41 -12.19
N LYS A 382 -24.53 12.16 -12.35
CA LYS A 382 -25.58 12.94 -11.68
C LYS A 382 -25.59 12.63 -10.19
N TRP A 383 -26.13 13.52 -9.36
CA TRP A 383 -26.11 13.38 -7.90
C TRP A 383 -26.81 12.11 -7.41
N PHE A 384 -27.83 11.63 -8.12
CA PHE A 384 -28.58 10.40 -7.83
C PHE A 384 -28.00 9.13 -8.47
N GLU A 385 -26.91 9.24 -9.24
CA GLU A 385 -26.22 8.12 -9.89
C GLU A 385 -25.09 7.56 -9.00
N TYR A 386 -24.52 6.43 -9.37
CA TYR A 386 -23.33 5.90 -8.69
C TYR A 386 -22.13 6.80 -8.92
N GLY A 387 -21.23 6.83 -7.95
CA GLY A 387 -20.06 7.72 -8.05
C GLY A 387 -19.04 7.29 -9.11
N ARG A 388 -19.05 6.01 -9.56
CA ARG A 388 -18.23 5.51 -10.65
C ARG A 388 -19.06 4.65 -11.59
N SER A 389 -18.95 4.91 -12.89
CA SER A 389 -19.76 4.26 -13.94
C SER A 389 -19.08 3.05 -14.61
N GLN A 390 -17.77 2.86 -14.40
CA GLN A 390 -16.94 1.91 -15.18
C GLN A 390 -17.44 0.46 -15.19
N ALA A 391 -18.06 -0.03 -14.11
CA ALA A 391 -18.55 -1.39 -14.03
C ALA A 391 -19.89 -1.61 -14.75
N LEU A 392 -20.69 -0.55 -14.85
CA LEU A 392 -22.11 -0.63 -15.24
C LEU A 392 -22.36 -1.24 -16.61
N GLN A 393 -21.51 -0.92 -17.59
CA GLN A 393 -21.64 -1.45 -18.96
C GLN A 393 -21.47 -2.99 -19.03
N ASN A 394 -20.78 -3.59 -18.08
CA ASN A 394 -20.36 -4.98 -18.13
C ASN A 394 -21.22 -5.93 -17.28
N ILE A 395 -22.10 -5.40 -16.42
CA ILE A 395 -22.84 -6.22 -15.44
C ILE A 395 -24.20 -6.71 -15.93
N ASN A 396 -24.58 -6.41 -17.18
CA ASN A 396 -25.83 -6.89 -17.78
C ASN A 396 -25.67 -8.29 -18.41
N GLN A 397 -25.07 -9.21 -17.65
CA GLN A 397 -24.82 -10.59 -18.06
C GLN A 397 -24.55 -11.46 -16.84
N LYS A 398 -24.53 -12.80 -17.03
CA LYS A 398 -24.08 -13.71 -15.96
C LYS A 398 -22.62 -13.48 -15.61
N LEU A 399 -22.30 -13.44 -14.33
CA LEU A 399 -20.98 -13.13 -13.78
C LEU A 399 -20.60 -14.11 -12.68
N VAL A 400 -19.32 -14.17 -12.35
CA VAL A 400 -18.86 -14.78 -11.10
C VAL A 400 -18.41 -13.69 -10.14
N LEU A 401 -18.95 -13.69 -8.93
CA LEU A 401 -18.56 -12.79 -7.84
C LEU A 401 -17.59 -13.49 -6.88
N ILE A 402 -16.52 -12.80 -6.50
CA ILE A 402 -15.55 -13.29 -5.53
C ILE A 402 -15.15 -12.18 -4.55
N SER A 403 -14.79 -12.53 -3.31
CA SER A 403 -14.27 -11.55 -2.36
C SER A 403 -12.90 -11.00 -2.79
N SER A 404 -12.70 -9.69 -2.64
CA SER A 404 -11.36 -9.08 -2.79
C SER A 404 -10.44 -9.34 -1.59
N VAL A 405 -10.98 -9.86 -0.47
CA VAL A 405 -10.20 -10.31 0.68
C VAL A 405 -10.54 -11.77 0.93
N ILE A 406 -9.54 -12.63 0.82
CA ILE A 406 -9.64 -14.08 0.94
C ILE A 406 -8.87 -14.54 2.18
N SER A 407 -9.52 -15.35 3.02
CA SER A 407 -8.91 -15.97 4.19
C SER A 407 -8.53 -17.43 3.86
N ASP A 408 -9.21 -18.39 4.49
CA ASP A 408 -8.83 -19.81 4.35
C ASP A 408 -9.45 -20.51 3.15
N CYS A 409 -10.54 -19.95 2.59
CA CYS A 409 -11.19 -20.48 1.41
C CYS A 409 -11.61 -19.39 0.42
N THR A 410 -11.66 -19.74 -0.84
CA THR A 410 -12.27 -18.95 -1.91
C THR A 410 -13.68 -19.46 -2.16
N GLU A 411 -14.65 -18.57 -2.09
CA GLU A 411 -16.05 -18.87 -2.36
C GLU A 411 -16.52 -17.99 -3.53
N PRO A 412 -16.35 -18.44 -4.78
CA PRO A 412 -16.93 -17.76 -5.94
C PRO A 412 -18.42 -18.08 -6.05
N TYR A 413 -19.22 -17.08 -6.40
CA TYR A 413 -20.66 -17.17 -6.54
C TYR A 413 -21.10 -16.80 -7.95
N MET A 414 -21.97 -17.61 -8.55
CA MET A 414 -22.64 -17.24 -9.80
C MET A 414 -23.65 -16.12 -9.53
N LEU A 415 -23.65 -15.10 -10.38
CA LEU A 415 -24.64 -14.03 -10.38
C LEU A 415 -25.50 -14.13 -11.66
N GLU A 416 -26.80 -13.93 -11.50
CA GLU A 416 -27.73 -13.78 -12.60
C GLU A 416 -27.72 -12.34 -13.16
N VAL A 417 -28.34 -12.15 -14.31
CA VAL A 417 -28.33 -10.87 -15.04
C VAL A 417 -28.95 -9.71 -14.26
N ASP A 418 -29.88 -9.99 -13.35
CA ASP A 418 -30.56 -9.00 -12.50
C ASP A 418 -29.83 -8.70 -11.18
N GLU A 419 -28.67 -9.32 -10.95
CA GLU A 419 -27.90 -9.16 -9.73
C GLU A 419 -26.73 -8.17 -9.92
N VAL A 420 -26.68 -7.12 -9.10
CA VAL A 420 -25.67 -6.05 -9.17
C VAL A 420 -24.60 -6.27 -8.10
N PRO A 421 -23.35 -6.56 -8.45
CA PRO A 421 -22.25 -6.68 -7.50
C PRO A 421 -21.85 -5.31 -6.96
N TYR A 422 -22.05 -5.03 -5.67
CA TYR A 422 -21.68 -3.78 -5.02
C TYR A 422 -20.47 -3.89 -4.07
N SER A 423 -19.92 -5.10 -3.94
CA SER A 423 -18.72 -5.38 -3.14
C SER A 423 -18.00 -6.61 -3.68
N GLY A 424 -16.69 -6.64 -3.61
CA GLY A 424 -15.85 -7.71 -4.13
C GLY A 424 -15.34 -7.44 -5.55
N LEU A 425 -14.99 -8.51 -6.25
CA LEU A 425 -14.57 -8.50 -7.65
C LEU A 425 -15.56 -9.32 -8.46
N TYR A 426 -15.94 -8.84 -9.63
CA TYR A 426 -16.70 -9.65 -10.59
C TYR A 426 -15.83 -10.10 -11.75
N ILE A 427 -16.19 -11.25 -12.30
CA ILE A 427 -15.47 -11.89 -13.41
C ILE A 427 -16.46 -12.16 -14.52
N MET A 428 -16.16 -11.66 -15.71
CA MET A 428 -16.98 -11.83 -16.90
C MET A 428 -16.24 -12.64 -17.96
N PRO A 429 -16.94 -13.47 -18.77
CA PRO A 429 -16.32 -14.20 -19.86
C PRO A 429 -15.97 -13.25 -21.02
N ILE A 430 -14.81 -13.49 -21.64
CA ILE A 430 -14.39 -12.85 -22.90
C ILE A 430 -14.11 -13.89 -24.00
N SER A 431 -14.39 -15.15 -23.69
CA SER A 431 -14.24 -16.30 -24.59
C SER A 431 -15.32 -17.36 -24.33
N ASN A 432 -15.26 -18.47 -25.02
CA ASN A 432 -16.22 -19.59 -24.92
C ASN A 432 -16.01 -20.48 -23.68
N MET A 433 -15.11 -20.15 -22.74
CA MET A 433 -14.94 -20.93 -21.51
C MET A 433 -16.09 -20.65 -20.54
N SER A 434 -16.68 -21.73 -19.99
CA SER A 434 -17.84 -21.61 -19.11
C SER A 434 -17.48 -21.00 -17.73
N LEU A 435 -18.41 -20.28 -17.12
CA LEU A 435 -18.27 -19.75 -15.76
C LEU A 435 -18.16 -20.85 -14.69
N ASP A 436 -18.77 -22.03 -14.91
CA ASP A 436 -18.64 -23.18 -14.01
C ASP A 436 -17.21 -23.74 -13.98
N SER A 437 -16.55 -23.79 -15.16
CA SER A 437 -15.14 -24.15 -15.25
C SER A 437 -14.27 -23.16 -14.45
N LEU A 438 -14.55 -21.86 -14.58
CA LEU A 438 -13.86 -20.84 -13.78
C LEU A 438 -14.08 -21.06 -12.28
N ILE A 439 -15.31 -21.29 -11.83
CA ILE A 439 -15.62 -21.55 -10.43
C ILE A 439 -14.80 -22.74 -9.91
N SER A 440 -14.69 -23.80 -10.68
CA SER A 440 -13.89 -24.98 -10.33
C SER A 440 -12.40 -24.63 -10.18
N VAL A 441 -11.86 -23.83 -11.08
CA VAL A 441 -10.48 -23.31 -11.03
C VAL A 441 -10.25 -22.48 -9.77
N LEU A 442 -11.14 -21.54 -9.47
CA LEU A 442 -11.03 -20.64 -8.30
C LEU A 442 -11.21 -21.37 -6.95
N LYS A 443 -11.90 -22.49 -6.91
CA LYS A 443 -12.03 -23.36 -5.73
C LYS A 443 -10.84 -24.29 -5.52
N SER A 444 -9.97 -24.46 -6.50
CA SER A 444 -8.86 -25.40 -6.45
C SER A 444 -7.85 -25.08 -5.35
N THR A 445 -7.20 -26.11 -4.80
CA THR A 445 -6.10 -25.95 -3.84
C THR A 445 -4.93 -25.17 -4.44
N LYS A 446 -4.64 -25.39 -5.73
CA LYS A 446 -3.57 -24.66 -6.44
C LYS A 446 -3.85 -23.13 -6.47
N PHE A 447 -5.10 -22.73 -6.72
CA PHE A 447 -5.47 -21.30 -6.70
C PHE A 447 -5.32 -20.72 -5.28
N LYS A 448 -5.73 -21.45 -4.24
CA LYS A 448 -5.57 -21.02 -2.84
C LYS A 448 -4.09 -20.80 -2.47
N GLU A 449 -3.22 -21.71 -2.86
CA GLU A 449 -1.79 -21.58 -2.64
C GLU A 449 -1.19 -20.41 -3.42
N TYR A 450 -1.64 -20.20 -4.66
CA TYR A 450 -1.26 -19.05 -5.46
C TYR A 450 -1.65 -17.74 -4.76
N ILE A 451 -2.87 -17.61 -4.24
CA ILE A 451 -3.32 -16.41 -3.51
C ILE A 451 -2.55 -16.20 -2.21
N LYS A 452 -2.22 -17.25 -1.47
CA LYS A 452 -1.35 -17.13 -0.29
C LYS A 452 -0.02 -16.48 -0.61
N ARG A 453 0.55 -16.77 -1.80
CA ARG A 453 1.82 -16.22 -2.27
C ARG A 453 1.70 -14.81 -2.84
N THR A 454 0.68 -14.54 -3.65
CA THR A 454 0.54 -13.30 -4.44
C THR A 454 -0.24 -12.19 -3.73
N GLY A 455 -1.18 -12.57 -2.85
CA GLY A 455 -2.04 -11.64 -2.14
C GLY A 455 -1.29 -10.79 -1.11
N VAL A 456 -1.76 -9.55 -0.92
CA VAL A 456 -1.25 -8.62 0.09
C VAL A 456 -1.85 -8.96 1.45
N CYS A 457 -1.04 -9.12 2.50
CA CYS A 457 -1.52 -9.34 3.86
C CYS A 457 -2.40 -8.17 4.32
N VAL A 458 -3.56 -8.49 4.91
CA VAL A 458 -4.46 -7.50 5.53
C VAL A 458 -4.45 -7.67 7.04
N SER A 459 -4.80 -8.88 7.52
CA SER A 459 -4.75 -9.24 8.94
C SER A 459 -4.75 -10.76 9.06
N GLY A 460 -3.95 -11.32 9.97
CA GLY A 460 -3.85 -12.77 10.16
C GLY A 460 -3.55 -13.51 8.85
N THR A 461 -4.37 -14.52 8.50
CA THR A 461 -4.25 -15.29 7.25
C THR A 461 -4.88 -14.59 6.04
N SER A 462 -5.62 -13.49 6.24
CA SER A 462 -6.38 -12.81 5.19
C SER A 462 -5.47 -12.09 4.20
N LYS A 463 -5.73 -12.30 2.91
CA LYS A 463 -5.01 -11.72 1.77
C LYS A 463 -5.95 -10.89 0.92
N ARG A 464 -5.55 -9.67 0.58
CA ARG A 464 -6.21 -8.84 -0.43
C ARG A 464 -5.66 -9.19 -1.79
N ILE A 465 -6.57 -9.39 -2.75
CA ILE A 465 -6.25 -9.66 -4.15
C ILE A 465 -6.78 -8.55 -5.04
N SER A 466 -6.09 -8.34 -6.14
CA SER A 466 -6.50 -7.42 -7.21
C SER A 466 -7.11 -8.20 -8.38
N PRO A 467 -7.82 -7.54 -9.29
CA PRO A 467 -8.28 -8.13 -10.55
C PRO A 467 -7.15 -8.85 -11.30
N LYS A 468 -5.99 -8.21 -11.40
CA LYS A 468 -4.83 -8.76 -12.09
C LYS A 468 -4.28 -10.04 -11.45
N ASP A 469 -4.38 -10.19 -10.13
CA ASP A 469 -3.96 -11.43 -9.47
C ASP A 469 -4.77 -12.65 -9.92
N ILE A 470 -6.05 -12.45 -10.23
CA ILE A 470 -6.90 -13.52 -10.76
C ILE A 470 -6.60 -13.73 -12.23
N GLU A 471 -6.49 -12.66 -13.02
CA GLU A 471 -6.20 -12.76 -14.46
C GLU A 471 -4.83 -13.41 -14.75
N ASP A 472 -3.82 -13.14 -13.92
CA ASP A 472 -2.47 -13.69 -14.09
C ASP A 472 -2.32 -15.14 -13.57
N TYR A 473 -3.35 -15.71 -12.96
CA TYR A 473 -3.31 -17.10 -12.51
C TYR A 473 -3.27 -18.06 -13.70
N ILE A 474 -2.35 -19.03 -13.64
CA ILE A 474 -2.16 -20.10 -14.64
C ILE A 474 -2.66 -21.43 -14.05
N PHE A 475 -3.55 -22.10 -14.76
CA PHE A 475 -4.21 -23.33 -14.32
C PHE A 475 -4.08 -24.46 -15.34
#